data_1e14c5eeb633ce9a997f0dd2a09d423c
#
_entry.id   1e14c5eeb633ce9a997f0dd2a09d423c
#
_cell.length_a   1.000
_cell.length_b   1.000
_cell.length_c   1.000
_cell.angle_alpha   90.00
_cell.angle_beta   90.00
_cell.angle_gamma   90.00
#
_symmetry.space_group_name_H-M   'P 1'
#
loop_
_entity.id
_entity.type
_entity.pdbx_description
1 polymer ?
#
loop_
_entity_poly.entity_id
_entity_poly.type
_entity_poly.pdbx_seq_one_letter_code
_entity_poly.pdbx_strand_id
1 'polypeptide(L)'
;EVVPEEYGGDSPFIEVSAKTGEGIDTLLENVLLQAEVLELKAPKEAPAQGIVIEARLDKGRGPVATVLVQSGTLKRGDMLLAGQSYGRIRAMLDENGKSTNEAGPSIPVEIQGLSEVPDAGESFQVVADERKAREIALFRQGKFRDVKLAKQQAVKLENMMETMGEGAVEAK
;
A
#
# COMPACT_ATOMS: atom_id res chain seq x y z
N GLU A 1 -12.66 -7.75 23.42
CA GLU A 1 -12.25 -9.15 23.58
C GLU A 1 -12.93 -9.98 22.49
N VAL A 2 -12.20 -10.88 21.83
CA VAL A 2 -12.73 -11.79 20.81
C VAL A 2 -13.13 -13.08 21.54
N VAL A 3 -14.38 -13.50 21.37
CA VAL A 3 -14.91 -14.71 22.02
C VAL A 3 -15.00 -15.83 20.97
N PRO A 4 -14.41 -17.02 21.22
CA PRO A 4 -14.51 -18.18 20.35
C PRO A 4 -15.96 -18.67 20.20
N GLU A 5 -16.24 -19.32 19.07
CA GLU A 5 -17.56 -19.96 18.83
C GLU A 5 -17.94 -20.97 19.91
N GLU A 6 -16.96 -21.71 20.44
CA GLU A 6 -17.16 -22.68 21.53
C GLU A 6 -17.73 -22.06 22.83
N TYR A 7 -17.50 -20.75 23.00
CA TYR A 7 -18.00 -19.98 24.14
C TYR A 7 -19.11 -19.00 23.75
N GLY A 8 -19.77 -19.24 22.61
CA GLY A 8 -20.90 -18.43 22.15
C GLY A 8 -20.51 -17.15 21.42
N GLY A 9 -19.28 -17.03 20.95
CA GLY A 9 -18.83 -15.95 20.07
C GLY A 9 -19.03 -16.27 18.58
N ASP A 10 -18.61 -15.33 17.73
CA ASP A 10 -18.74 -15.42 16.26
C ASP A 10 -17.40 -15.69 15.55
N SER A 11 -16.34 -15.98 16.31
CA SER A 11 -15.00 -16.12 15.77
C SER A 11 -14.53 -17.58 15.84
N PRO A 12 -14.25 -18.24 14.69
CA PRO A 12 -13.65 -19.56 14.70
C PRO A 12 -12.18 -19.49 15.18
N PHE A 13 -11.81 -20.39 16.07
CA PHE A 13 -10.45 -20.55 16.56
C PHE A 13 -9.91 -21.88 16.03
N ILE A 14 -8.78 -21.83 15.35
CA ILE A 14 -8.18 -23.01 14.71
C ILE A 14 -6.75 -23.15 15.20
N GLU A 15 -6.45 -24.30 15.80
CA GLU A 15 -5.10 -24.64 16.23
C GLU A 15 -4.25 -25.04 15.01
N VAL A 16 -3.08 -24.43 14.88
CA VAL A 16 -2.17 -24.67 13.75
C VAL A 16 -0.73 -24.82 14.22
N SER A 17 0.03 -25.63 13.49
CA SER A 17 1.46 -25.78 13.67
C SER A 17 2.20 -25.49 12.38
N ALA A 18 2.90 -24.37 12.30
CA ALA A 18 3.70 -24.01 11.14
C ALA A 18 4.86 -24.98 10.89
N LYS A 19 5.33 -25.67 11.93
CA LYS A 19 6.43 -26.64 11.83
C LYS A 19 6.00 -27.97 11.22
N THR A 20 4.81 -28.48 11.59
CA THR A 20 4.28 -29.77 11.12
C THR A 20 3.33 -29.63 9.96
N GLY A 21 2.78 -28.44 9.73
CA GLY A 21 1.71 -28.20 8.75
C GLY A 21 0.32 -28.59 9.26
N GLU A 22 0.20 -29.04 10.50
CA GLU A 22 -1.08 -29.45 11.10
C GLU A 22 -2.03 -28.27 11.22
N GLY A 23 -3.31 -28.49 10.87
CA GLY A 23 -4.36 -27.48 10.93
C GLY A 23 -4.34 -26.39 9.84
N ILE A 24 -3.31 -26.33 8.99
CA ILE A 24 -3.18 -25.29 7.95
C ILE A 24 -4.31 -25.37 6.93
N ASP A 25 -4.64 -26.57 6.45
CA ASP A 25 -5.74 -26.77 5.47
C ASP A 25 -7.08 -26.35 6.08
N THR A 26 -7.34 -26.71 7.33
CA THR A 26 -8.55 -26.29 8.07
C THR A 26 -8.61 -24.77 8.25
N LEU A 27 -7.48 -24.12 8.52
CA LEU A 27 -7.41 -22.66 8.58
C LEU A 27 -7.77 -22.02 7.23
N LEU A 28 -7.22 -22.53 6.13
CA LEU A 28 -7.51 -22.01 4.80
C LEU A 28 -8.98 -22.22 4.40
N GLU A 29 -9.57 -23.38 4.71
CA GLU A 29 -10.99 -23.65 4.50
C GLU A 29 -11.87 -22.64 5.28
N ASN A 30 -11.55 -22.37 6.53
CA ASN A 30 -12.30 -21.40 7.33
C ASN A 30 -12.14 -19.96 6.79
N VAL A 31 -10.96 -19.57 6.32
CA VAL A 31 -10.75 -18.27 5.65
C VAL A 31 -11.64 -18.16 4.40
N LEU A 32 -11.71 -19.21 3.59
CA LEU A 32 -12.58 -19.25 2.40
C LEU A 32 -14.05 -19.14 2.75
N LEU A 33 -14.51 -19.88 3.78
CA LEU A 33 -15.88 -19.82 4.26
C LEU A 33 -16.25 -18.42 4.77
N GLN A 34 -15.39 -17.78 5.53
CA GLN A 34 -15.60 -16.41 6.00
C GLN A 34 -15.65 -15.41 4.83
N ALA A 35 -14.79 -15.56 3.84
CA ALA A 35 -14.80 -14.74 2.63
C ALA A 35 -16.11 -14.91 1.83
N GLU A 36 -16.66 -16.13 1.76
CA GLU A 36 -17.93 -16.43 1.09
C GLU A 36 -19.12 -15.80 1.83
N VAL A 37 -19.16 -15.91 3.16
CA VAL A 37 -20.20 -15.29 4.00
C VAL A 37 -20.21 -13.77 3.85
N LEU A 38 -19.04 -13.16 3.74
CA LEU A 38 -18.91 -11.69 3.56
C LEU A 38 -19.30 -11.21 2.15
N GLU A 39 -19.51 -12.13 1.19
CA GLU A 39 -19.86 -11.81 -0.21
C GLU A 39 -18.99 -10.69 -0.83
N LEU A 40 -17.68 -10.72 -0.59
CA LEU A 40 -16.75 -9.69 -1.07
C LEU A 40 -16.75 -9.64 -2.60
N LYS A 41 -17.15 -8.50 -3.15
CA LYS A 41 -17.27 -8.27 -4.59
C LYS A 41 -16.47 -7.03 -4.99
N ALA A 42 -15.80 -7.10 -6.13
CA ALA A 42 -15.12 -5.96 -6.72
C ALA A 42 -15.36 -5.91 -8.24
N PRO A 43 -15.56 -4.72 -8.84
CA PRO A 43 -15.70 -4.58 -10.28
C PRO A 43 -14.39 -4.97 -10.97
N LYS A 44 -14.47 -5.76 -12.04
CA LYS A 44 -13.32 -6.11 -12.89
C LYS A 44 -13.14 -5.12 -14.04
N GLU A 45 -14.24 -4.68 -14.65
CA GLU A 45 -14.25 -3.78 -15.80
C GLU A 45 -14.22 -2.32 -15.38
N ALA A 46 -13.16 -1.92 -14.67
CA ALA A 46 -12.91 -0.57 -14.21
C ALA A 46 -11.41 -0.26 -14.23
N PRO A 47 -10.99 1.02 -14.24
CA PRO A 47 -9.62 1.39 -14.00
C PRO A 47 -9.13 0.84 -12.66
N ALA A 48 -7.93 0.24 -12.65
CA ALA A 48 -7.42 -0.40 -11.46
C ALA A 48 -7.15 0.61 -10.34
N GLN A 49 -7.49 0.19 -9.13
CA GLN A 49 -7.18 0.87 -7.88
C GLN A 49 -6.70 -0.16 -6.86
N GLY A 50 -5.85 0.26 -5.96
CA GLY A 50 -5.35 -0.63 -4.92
C GLY A 50 -4.31 0.04 -4.04
N ILE A 51 -3.47 -0.77 -3.44
CA ILE A 51 -2.49 -0.34 -2.46
C ILE A 51 -1.10 -0.86 -2.82
N VAL A 52 -0.08 -0.08 -2.51
CA VAL A 52 1.33 -0.49 -2.59
C VAL A 52 1.66 -1.31 -1.35
N ILE A 53 2.05 -2.58 -1.53
CA ILE A 53 2.46 -3.46 -0.43
C ILE A 53 3.90 -3.16 -0.04
N GLU A 54 4.78 -3.11 -1.04
CA GLU A 54 6.20 -2.82 -0.86
C GLU A 54 6.76 -2.15 -2.12
N ALA A 55 7.85 -1.44 -1.97
CA ALA A 55 8.58 -0.89 -3.11
C ALA A 55 10.08 -0.79 -2.79
N ARG A 56 10.90 -0.88 -3.85
CA ARG A 56 12.34 -0.79 -3.74
C ARG A 56 12.96 -0.21 -5.00
N LEU A 57 14.18 0.30 -4.87
CA LEU A 57 15.01 0.67 -6.02
C LEU A 57 15.88 -0.53 -6.41
N ASP A 58 15.61 -1.10 -7.56
CA ASP A 58 16.42 -2.17 -8.14
C ASP A 58 17.50 -1.57 -9.05
N LYS A 59 18.74 -2.07 -8.92
CA LYS A 59 19.90 -1.53 -9.67
C LYS A 59 19.80 -1.68 -11.19
N GLY A 60 19.04 -2.67 -11.68
CA GLY A 60 18.90 -2.94 -13.11
C GLY A 60 17.55 -2.51 -13.69
N ARG A 61 16.50 -2.55 -12.87
CA ARG A 61 15.11 -2.35 -13.28
C ARG A 61 14.54 -0.99 -12.87
N GLY A 62 15.26 -0.25 -12.02
CA GLY A 62 14.81 1.03 -11.48
C GLY A 62 13.80 0.86 -10.33
N PRO A 63 12.87 1.80 -10.16
CA PRO A 63 11.80 1.67 -9.17
C PRO A 63 10.90 0.46 -9.48
N VAL A 64 10.77 -0.42 -8.50
CA VAL A 64 9.96 -1.64 -8.54
C VAL A 64 9.02 -1.60 -7.35
N ALA A 65 7.75 -1.87 -7.57
CA ALA A 65 6.74 -1.90 -6.52
C ALA A 65 5.86 -3.14 -6.65
N THR A 66 5.55 -3.78 -5.52
CA THR A 66 4.51 -4.81 -5.43
C THR A 66 3.22 -4.14 -5.03
N VAL A 67 2.20 -4.27 -5.85
CA VAL A 67 0.89 -3.66 -5.63
C VAL A 67 -0.18 -4.74 -5.53
N LEU A 68 -1.16 -4.52 -4.66
CA LEU A 68 -2.37 -5.34 -4.56
C LEU A 68 -3.52 -4.61 -5.24
N VAL A 69 -4.04 -5.18 -6.29
CA VAL A 69 -5.24 -4.66 -6.96
C VAL A 69 -6.46 -4.94 -6.08
N GLN A 70 -7.19 -3.92 -5.69
CA GLN A 70 -8.41 -4.05 -4.89
C GLN A 70 -9.68 -3.95 -5.74
N SER A 71 -9.62 -3.20 -6.84
CA SER A 71 -10.73 -2.96 -7.75
C SER A 71 -10.21 -2.69 -9.15
N GLY A 72 -10.98 -3.07 -10.16
CA GLY A 72 -10.61 -2.92 -11.56
C GLY A 72 -9.58 -3.93 -12.04
N THR A 73 -9.10 -3.76 -13.25
CA THR A 73 -8.06 -4.60 -13.86
C THR A 73 -6.88 -3.73 -14.26
N LEU A 74 -5.72 -4.02 -13.68
CA LEU A 74 -4.45 -3.38 -14.00
C LEU A 74 -3.86 -4.04 -15.23
N LYS A 75 -3.44 -3.24 -16.21
CA LYS A 75 -2.87 -3.75 -17.47
C LYS A 75 -1.48 -3.19 -17.71
N ARG A 76 -0.65 -3.98 -18.37
CA ARG A 76 0.63 -3.50 -18.88
C ARG A 76 0.40 -2.36 -19.85
N GLY A 77 1.12 -1.25 -19.68
CA GLY A 77 0.95 -0.03 -20.48
C GLY A 77 0.07 1.02 -19.82
N ASP A 78 -0.66 0.68 -18.76
CA ASP A 78 -1.45 1.65 -18.02
C ASP A 78 -0.56 2.73 -17.37
N MET A 79 -1.12 3.93 -17.25
CA MET A 79 -0.51 5.03 -16.51
C MET A 79 -0.95 4.93 -15.06
N LEU A 80 -0.02 4.64 -14.17
CA LEU A 80 -0.26 4.47 -12.75
C LEU A 80 0.20 5.69 -11.98
N LEU A 81 -0.59 6.09 -10.99
CA LEU A 81 -0.27 7.12 -10.01
C LEU A 81 -0.33 6.46 -8.62
N ALA A 82 0.79 6.44 -7.91
CA ALA A 82 0.91 5.92 -6.55
C ALA A 82 1.51 7.00 -5.66
N GLY A 83 0.72 7.52 -4.72
CA GLY A 83 1.15 8.64 -3.89
C GLY A 83 1.63 9.82 -4.71
N GLN A 84 2.94 10.12 -4.62
CA GLN A 84 3.63 11.17 -5.37
C GLN A 84 4.35 10.64 -6.62
N SER A 85 4.45 9.31 -6.75
CA SER A 85 5.08 8.65 -7.90
C SER A 85 4.06 8.37 -8.99
N TYR A 86 4.48 8.49 -10.24
CA TYR A 86 3.66 8.12 -11.38
C TYR A 86 4.54 7.45 -12.43
N GLY A 87 3.93 6.74 -13.35
CA GLY A 87 4.67 6.14 -14.46
C GLY A 87 3.83 5.17 -15.27
N ARG A 88 4.32 4.87 -16.46
CA ARG A 88 3.71 3.88 -17.35
C ARG A 88 4.25 2.49 -17.01
N ILE A 89 3.38 1.56 -16.73
CA ILE A 89 3.74 0.18 -16.43
C ILE A 89 4.44 -0.45 -17.65
N ARG A 90 5.72 -0.75 -17.50
CA ARG A 90 6.56 -1.37 -18.55
C ARG A 90 6.52 -2.88 -18.49
N ALA A 91 6.51 -3.42 -17.27
CA ALA A 91 6.46 -4.85 -17.01
C ALA A 91 5.65 -5.13 -15.76
N MET A 92 5.01 -6.29 -15.73
CA MET A 92 4.29 -6.83 -14.59
C MET A 92 4.73 -8.28 -14.40
N LEU A 93 4.97 -8.68 -13.16
CA LEU A 93 5.33 -10.04 -12.79
C LEU A 93 4.33 -10.55 -11.75
N ASP A 94 3.93 -11.80 -11.88
CA ASP A 94 3.13 -12.49 -10.88
C ASP A 94 3.97 -12.94 -9.66
N GLU A 95 3.34 -13.58 -8.70
CA GLU A 95 3.99 -14.09 -7.48
C GLU A 95 5.07 -15.14 -7.75
N ASN A 96 5.09 -15.75 -8.94
CA ASN A 96 6.10 -16.72 -9.37
C ASN A 96 7.23 -16.07 -10.20
N GLY A 97 7.20 -14.73 -10.36
CA GLY A 97 8.15 -13.99 -11.18
C GLY A 97 7.93 -14.13 -12.69
N LYS A 98 6.78 -14.67 -13.12
CA LYS A 98 6.43 -14.76 -14.54
C LYS A 98 5.79 -13.47 -15.03
N SER A 99 6.11 -13.10 -16.27
CA SER A 99 5.49 -11.93 -16.89
C SER A 99 4.00 -12.13 -17.11
N THR A 100 3.20 -11.17 -16.63
CA THR A 100 1.76 -11.10 -16.88
C THR A 100 1.40 -9.80 -17.58
N ASN A 101 0.30 -9.78 -18.31
CA ASN A 101 -0.19 -8.60 -19.01
C ASN A 101 -1.32 -7.89 -18.27
N GLU A 102 -1.99 -8.59 -17.36
CA GLU A 102 -3.09 -8.05 -16.57
C GLU A 102 -3.17 -8.67 -15.18
N ALA A 103 -3.75 -7.94 -14.25
CA ALA A 103 -4.06 -8.39 -12.89
C ALA A 103 -5.42 -7.83 -12.47
N GLY A 104 -6.33 -8.72 -12.11
CA GLY A 104 -7.65 -8.38 -11.58
C GLY A 104 -7.65 -8.11 -10.08
N PRO A 105 -8.84 -7.91 -9.48
CA PRO A 105 -8.98 -7.71 -8.05
C PRO A 105 -8.41 -8.87 -7.21
N SER A 106 -7.82 -8.53 -6.06
CA SER A 106 -7.18 -9.44 -5.10
C SER A 106 -5.90 -10.11 -5.62
N ILE A 107 -5.37 -9.68 -6.75
CA ILE A 107 -4.13 -10.22 -7.32
C ILE A 107 -2.97 -9.27 -7.00
N PRO A 108 -1.92 -9.75 -6.28
CA PRO A 108 -0.69 -9.01 -6.11
C PRO A 108 0.19 -9.13 -7.36
N VAL A 109 0.81 -8.03 -7.77
CA VAL A 109 1.75 -8.02 -8.90
C VAL A 109 2.93 -7.08 -8.62
N GLU A 110 4.13 -7.50 -9.03
CA GLU A 110 5.29 -6.62 -9.09
C GLU A 110 5.23 -5.79 -10.38
N ILE A 111 5.31 -4.48 -10.27
CA ILE A 111 5.28 -3.55 -11.40
C ILE A 111 6.58 -2.78 -11.54
N GLN A 112 6.90 -2.41 -12.77
CA GLN A 112 8.07 -1.62 -13.13
C GLN A 112 7.65 -0.46 -14.04
N GLY A 113 8.32 0.69 -13.91
CA GLY A 113 8.10 1.83 -14.79
C GLY A 113 7.66 3.11 -14.07
N LEU A 114 7.62 3.10 -12.73
CA LEU A 114 7.38 4.30 -11.93
C LEU A 114 8.56 5.27 -12.00
N SER A 115 8.28 6.56 -11.81
CA SER A 115 9.29 7.64 -11.80
C SER A 115 10.17 7.57 -10.55
N GLU A 116 9.59 7.21 -9.42
CA GLU A 116 10.21 7.14 -8.11
C GLU A 116 9.67 5.93 -7.35
N VAL A 117 10.33 5.56 -6.26
CA VAL A 117 9.87 4.49 -5.36
C VAL A 117 8.72 5.04 -4.52
N PRO A 118 7.49 4.51 -4.64
CA PRO A 118 6.38 4.92 -3.77
C PRO A 118 6.57 4.37 -2.35
N ASP A 119 5.89 4.98 -1.39
CA ASP A 119 5.89 4.47 -0.02
C ASP A 119 4.93 3.27 0.11
N ALA A 120 5.31 2.30 0.94
CA ALA A 120 4.42 1.19 1.30
C ALA A 120 3.18 1.72 2.03
N GLY A 121 2.02 1.18 1.71
CA GLY A 121 0.74 1.65 2.23
C GLY A 121 0.09 2.78 1.43
N GLU A 122 0.76 3.36 0.44
CA GLU A 122 0.15 4.34 -0.44
C GLU A 122 -0.89 3.71 -1.38
N SER A 123 -1.98 4.42 -1.60
CA SER A 123 -2.97 4.01 -2.60
C SER A 123 -2.48 4.33 -4.00
N PHE A 124 -2.76 3.44 -4.94
CA PHE A 124 -2.55 3.69 -6.35
C PHE A 124 -3.85 3.70 -7.13
N GLN A 125 -3.83 4.36 -8.27
CA GLN A 125 -4.92 4.37 -9.25
C GLN A 125 -4.38 4.49 -10.67
N VAL A 126 -5.09 3.88 -11.62
CA VAL A 126 -4.84 4.07 -13.05
C VAL A 126 -5.50 5.38 -13.49
N VAL A 127 -4.75 6.20 -14.21
CA VAL A 127 -5.20 7.45 -14.81
C VAL A 127 -5.13 7.37 -16.33
N ALA A 128 -6.07 7.99 -17.00
CA ALA A 128 -6.17 7.91 -18.47
C ALA A 128 -5.04 8.67 -19.19
N ASP A 129 -4.46 9.72 -18.58
CA ASP A 129 -3.52 10.62 -19.21
C ASP A 129 -2.27 10.87 -18.34
N GLU A 130 -1.10 10.78 -18.97
CA GLU A 130 0.20 11.03 -18.33
C GLU A 130 0.35 12.46 -17.83
N ARG A 131 -0.16 13.45 -18.57
CA ARG A 131 -0.15 14.86 -18.15
C ARG A 131 -0.90 15.04 -16.84
N LYS A 132 -2.06 14.40 -16.73
CA LYS A 132 -2.90 14.45 -15.53
C LYS A 132 -2.24 13.73 -14.34
N ALA A 133 -1.61 12.58 -14.57
CA ALA A 133 -0.84 11.87 -13.55
C ALA A 133 0.30 12.73 -13.00
N ARG A 134 1.06 13.35 -13.88
CA ARG A 134 2.17 14.24 -13.54
C ARG A 134 1.71 15.47 -12.76
N GLU A 135 0.63 16.11 -13.18
CA GLU A 135 0.06 17.28 -12.51
C GLU A 135 -0.36 16.96 -11.07
N ILE A 136 -1.08 15.84 -10.88
CA ILE A 136 -1.50 15.38 -9.56
C ILE A 136 -0.29 15.02 -8.69
N ALA A 137 0.70 14.32 -9.23
CA ALA A 137 1.92 13.97 -8.52
C ALA A 137 2.68 15.21 -8.02
N LEU A 138 2.89 16.18 -8.89
CA LEU A 138 3.55 17.45 -8.55
C LEU A 138 2.78 18.24 -7.48
N PHE A 139 1.46 18.27 -7.56
CA PHE A 139 0.62 18.90 -6.54
C PHE A 139 0.76 18.21 -5.18
N ARG A 140 0.76 16.88 -5.15
CA ARG A 140 0.97 16.10 -3.92
C ARG A 140 2.36 16.30 -3.33
N GLN A 141 3.41 16.34 -4.18
CA GLN A 141 4.78 16.65 -3.76
C GLN A 141 4.89 18.03 -3.10
N GLY A 142 4.27 19.05 -3.70
CA GLY A 142 4.20 20.39 -3.14
C GLY A 142 3.59 20.41 -1.75
N LYS A 143 2.41 19.83 -1.61
CA LYS A 143 1.72 19.71 -0.30
C LYS A 143 2.54 18.95 0.74
N PHE A 144 3.17 17.84 0.36
CA PHE A 144 3.98 17.05 1.28
C PHE A 144 5.20 17.85 1.78
N ARG A 145 5.86 18.59 0.88
CA ARG A 145 6.97 19.48 1.23
C ARG A 145 6.54 20.57 2.18
N ASP A 146 5.40 21.21 1.94
CA ASP A 146 4.87 22.28 2.77
C ASP A 146 4.52 21.77 4.18
N VAL A 147 3.88 20.59 4.28
CA VAL A 147 3.58 19.93 5.57
C VAL A 147 4.87 19.57 6.31
N LYS A 148 5.89 19.07 5.60
CA LYS A 148 7.18 18.70 6.19
C LYS A 148 7.90 19.93 6.73
N LEU A 149 7.90 21.02 5.98
CA LEU A 149 8.47 22.30 6.42
C LEU A 149 7.74 22.87 7.63
N ALA A 150 6.41 22.84 7.64
CA ALA A 150 5.60 23.28 8.76
C ALA A 150 5.89 22.46 10.03
N LYS A 151 5.99 21.13 9.92
CA LYS A 151 6.38 20.27 11.03
C LYS A 151 7.79 20.59 11.56
N GLN A 152 8.75 20.79 10.68
CA GLN A 152 10.12 21.15 11.09
C GLN A 152 10.17 22.52 11.79
N GLN A 153 9.37 23.47 11.34
CA GLN A 153 9.27 24.79 11.99
C GLN A 153 8.60 24.68 13.36
N ALA A 154 7.55 23.86 13.51
CA ALA A 154 6.89 23.62 14.78
C ALA A 154 7.84 23.00 15.81
N VAL A 155 8.59 21.96 15.42
CA VAL A 155 9.60 21.31 16.29
C VAL A 155 10.72 22.30 16.68
N LYS A 156 11.17 23.14 15.74
CA LYS A 156 12.18 24.20 16.07
C LYS A 156 11.63 25.21 17.05
N LEU A 157 10.38 25.60 16.91
CA LEU A 157 9.74 26.56 17.82
C LEU A 157 9.58 25.96 19.22
N GLU A 158 9.18 24.69 19.30
CA GLU A 158 9.03 23.96 20.54
C GLU A 158 10.36 23.82 21.28
N ASN A 159 11.43 23.40 20.60
CA ASN A 159 12.78 23.34 21.16
C ASN A 159 13.31 24.73 21.60
N MET A 160 13.01 25.80 20.86
CA MET A 160 13.35 27.15 21.25
C MET A 160 12.63 27.62 22.52
N MET A 161 11.33 27.28 22.62
CA MET A 161 10.52 27.60 23.80
C MET A 161 11.01 26.84 25.04
N GLU A 162 11.38 25.58 24.88
CA GLU A 162 11.95 24.72 25.95
C GLU A 162 13.29 25.29 26.44
N THR A 163 14.19 25.66 25.54
CA THR A 163 15.50 26.25 25.88
C THR A 163 15.36 27.62 26.54
N MET A 164 14.36 28.42 26.16
CA MET A 164 14.09 29.71 26.81
C MET A 164 13.45 29.53 28.20
N GLY A 165 12.63 28.45 28.37
CA GLY A 165 12.04 28.10 29.65
C GLY A 165 13.08 27.62 30.67
N GLU A 166 14.06 26.82 30.26
CA GLU A 166 15.16 26.35 31.11
C GLU A 166 16.12 27.50 31.51
N GLY A 167 16.44 28.40 30.58
CA GLY A 167 17.28 29.55 30.87
C GLY A 167 16.65 30.60 31.83
N ALA A 168 15.33 30.58 31.96
CA ALA A 168 14.63 31.47 32.92
C ALA A 168 14.61 30.91 34.36
N VAL A 169 14.92 29.63 34.55
CA VAL A 169 14.92 28.94 35.87
C VAL A 169 16.32 29.07 36.52
N GLU A 170 17.41 29.19 35.76
CA GLU A 170 18.77 29.35 36.29
C GLU A 170 19.12 30.79 36.71
N ALA A 171 18.26 31.77 36.47
CA ALA A 171 18.52 33.18 36.78
C ALA A 171 17.85 33.67 38.10
N LYS A 172 17.61 32.76 39.07
CA LYS A 172 17.13 33.12 40.40
C LYS A 172 18.06 32.69 41.52
#